data_0d202b86554e959c6f18abc877a9cdca
#
_entry.id   0d202b86554e959c6f18abc877a9cdca
#
_cell.length_a   1.000
_cell.length_b   1.000
_cell.length_c   1.000
_cell.angle_alpha   90.00
_cell.angle_beta   90.00
_cell.angle_gamma   90.00
#
_symmetry.space_group_name_H-M   'P 1'
#
loop_
_entity.id
_entity.type
_entity.pdbx_description
1 polymer ?
#
loop_
_entity_poly.entity_id
_entity_poly.type
_entity_poly.pdbx_seq_one_letter_code
_entity_poly.pdbx_strand_id
1 'polypeptide(L)'
;MKFRILPVMLAAAVFAAYPAHAQEAAAQAQAAPAPATPADQAANQPAEKGELSIIEENDSLFSDSDKHYTQGARASYLSAPLTAGWRYDAFDFLGPLFPSSADRQRRFDWIVLGQSIFTPMNLKLSPPSATDRPYAGWLYTGGELLQENGGNSLTGFEVLLGVVGPAALGRQVQNDWHQFIVGIPGGAGWDNQLKNEPAVALSYDKHWRLGIVELGGVGVDFVPEADVTAGNVFTYGAVGGIIRIGNSLDTDYGPPRIRPGPSGTDWVDPSRRSASFGYYFFAGGEGRAVAQNIFLDGNTFAHSRSVDKKPLVGDLTAGVAMSWKDEIRFDLGLLSRTKEFYGQQGQDSYAGFRFTFKL
;
A
#
# COMPACT_ATOMS: atom_id res chain seq x y z
N MET A 1 -27.52 -5.13 19.15
CA MET A 1 -26.11 -5.38 18.82
C MET A 1 -26.06 -6.74 18.16
N LYS A 2 -26.18 -6.82 16.84
CA LYS A 2 -26.10 -8.06 16.07
C LYS A 2 -24.84 -7.97 15.21
N PHE A 3 -23.80 -8.67 15.62
CA PHE A 3 -22.60 -8.87 14.79
C PHE A 3 -23.01 -9.65 13.54
N ARG A 4 -23.03 -8.97 12.41
CA ARG A 4 -23.06 -9.63 11.10
C ARG A 4 -21.62 -9.76 10.64
N ILE A 5 -21.08 -10.95 10.75
CA ILE A 5 -19.84 -11.36 10.08
C ILE A 5 -20.14 -11.33 8.59
N LEU A 6 -19.61 -10.35 7.88
CA LEU A 6 -19.70 -10.27 6.42
C LEU A 6 -18.61 -11.18 5.84
N PRO A 7 -18.92 -12.06 4.88
CA PRO A 7 -17.90 -12.83 4.19
C PRO A 7 -17.12 -11.89 3.26
N VAL A 8 -15.81 -11.77 3.50
CA VAL A 8 -14.86 -11.21 2.55
C VAL A 8 -14.71 -12.21 1.41
N MET A 9 -15.54 -12.08 0.40
CA MET A 9 -15.40 -12.79 -0.86
C MET A 9 -15.60 -11.79 -1.99
N LEU A 10 -14.52 -11.24 -2.51
CA LEU A 10 -14.42 -10.91 -3.93
C LEU A 10 -13.01 -10.47 -4.29
N ALA A 11 -12.23 -11.37 -4.78
CA ALA A 11 -11.22 -11.23 -5.85
C ALA A 11 -10.47 -12.54 -6.05
N ALA A 12 -11.17 -13.66 -6.09
CA ALA A 12 -10.59 -14.95 -6.47
C ALA A 12 -11.44 -15.57 -7.57
N ALA A 13 -11.41 -14.98 -8.73
CA ALA A 13 -11.86 -15.64 -9.95
C ALA A 13 -10.95 -15.18 -11.08
N VAL A 14 -10.09 -16.07 -11.46
CA VAL A 14 -9.43 -16.39 -12.70
C VAL A 14 -7.99 -16.85 -12.42
N PHE A 15 -7.86 -18.16 -12.19
CA PHE A 15 -6.75 -18.96 -12.73
C PHE A 15 -7.12 -20.44 -12.59
N ALA A 16 -7.56 -21.00 -13.71
CA ALA A 16 -7.86 -22.42 -13.82
C ALA A 16 -6.58 -23.25 -13.97
N ALA A 17 -6.56 -24.32 -13.20
CA ALA A 17 -5.94 -25.64 -13.36
C ALA A 17 -4.95 -25.94 -14.53
N TYR A 18 -3.80 -26.48 -14.15
CA TYR A 18 -3.06 -27.45 -14.96
C TYR A 18 -2.76 -28.71 -14.12
N PRO A 19 -2.84 -29.90 -14.73
CA PRO A 19 -2.76 -31.17 -14.01
C PRO A 19 -1.32 -31.63 -13.76
N ALA A 20 -1.14 -32.29 -12.61
CA ALA A 20 0.08 -32.99 -12.23
C ALA A 20 0.24 -34.32 -13.00
N HIS A 21 1.42 -34.56 -13.56
CA HIS A 21 1.84 -35.91 -13.93
C HIS A 21 2.88 -36.40 -12.94
N ALA A 22 2.54 -37.50 -12.27
CA ALA A 22 3.45 -38.30 -11.49
C ALA A 22 4.23 -39.22 -12.43
N GLN A 23 5.54 -39.36 -12.22
CA GLN A 23 6.31 -40.47 -12.78
C GLN A 23 7.36 -40.97 -11.79
N GLU A 24 7.42 -42.30 -11.74
CA GLU A 24 8.04 -43.17 -10.76
C GLU A 24 9.56 -43.05 -10.65
N ALA A 25 10.04 -43.30 -9.42
CA ALA A 25 11.44 -43.39 -9.07
C ALA A 25 12.01 -44.80 -9.35
N ALA A 26 13.10 -44.86 -10.04
CA ALA A 26 13.98 -46.02 -10.09
C ALA A 26 15.20 -45.77 -9.18
N ALA A 27 15.37 -46.63 -8.19
CA ALA A 27 16.49 -46.59 -7.26
C ALA A 27 17.81 -47.01 -7.93
N GLN A 28 18.81 -46.16 -7.85
CA GLN A 28 20.22 -46.54 -8.02
C GLN A 28 21.05 -46.01 -6.85
N ALA A 29 21.75 -46.92 -6.18
CA ALA A 29 22.65 -46.57 -5.10
C ALA A 29 23.85 -45.81 -5.68
N GLN A 30 24.06 -44.60 -5.22
CA GLN A 30 25.19 -43.76 -5.59
C GLN A 30 26.00 -43.39 -4.35
N ALA A 31 27.34 -43.42 -4.48
CA ALA A 31 28.29 -43.08 -3.44
C ALA A 31 28.02 -41.68 -2.86
N ALA A 32 28.28 -41.48 -1.57
CA ALA A 32 28.12 -40.23 -0.86
C ALA A 32 28.79 -39.07 -1.62
N PRO A 33 28.08 -37.99 -1.92
CA PRO A 33 28.65 -36.84 -2.61
C PRO A 33 29.65 -36.11 -1.70
N ALA A 34 30.69 -35.56 -2.31
CA ALA A 34 31.63 -34.66 -1.65
C ALA A 34 30.89 -33.45 -1.03
N PRO A 35 31.38 -32.86 0.06
CA PRO A 35 30.72 -31.69 0.67
C PRO A 35 30.59 -30.57 -0.38
N ALA A 36 29.37 -30.11 -0.58
CA ALA A 36 29.03 -29.06 -1.55
C ALA A 36 29.84 -27.78 -1.25
N THR A 37 30.39 -27.19 -2.29
CA THR A 37 31.07 -25.89 -2.19
C THR A 37 30.06 -24.78 -1.89
N PRO A 38 30.48 -23.63 -1.34
CA PRO A 38 29.56 -22.47 -1.15
C PRO A 38 28.82 -22.07 -2.43
N ALA A 39 29.43 -22.28 -3.60
CA ALA A 39 28.78 -22.02 -4.90
C ALA A 39 27.68 -23.04 -5.21
N ASP A 40 27.88 -24.34 -4.83
CA ASP A 40 26.85 -25.37 -5.03
C ASP A 40 25.70 -25.24 -4.05
N GLN A 41 25.93 -24.67 -2.87
CA GLN A 41 24.90 -24.35 -1.89
C GLN A 41 24.06 -23.16 -2.34
N ALA A 42 24.65 -22.16 -2.97
CA ALA A 42 23.93 -21.02 -3.56
C ALA A 42 23.09 -21.43 -4.79
N ALA A 43 23.59 -22.39 -5.60
CA ALA A 43 22.85 -22.91 -6.77
C ALA A 43 21.64 -23.79 -6.41
N ASN A 44 21.60 -24.36 -5.20
CA ASN A 44 20.54 -25.24 -4.72
C ASN A 44 19.50 -24.56 -3.83
N GLN A 45 19.62 -23.26 -3.57
CA GLN A 45 18.54 -22.54 -2.90
C GLN A 45 17.40 -22.32 -3.89
N PRO A 46 16.14 -22.64 -3.53
CA PRO A 46 15.00 -22.30 -4.37
C PRO A 46 15.06 -20.81 -4.71
N ALA A 47 14.91 -20.46 -5.99
CA ALA A 47 14.86 -19.07 -6.40
C ALA A 47 13.80 -18.36 -5.55
N GLU A 48 14.19 -17.25 -4.92
CA GLU A 48 13.27 -16.46 -4.13
C GLU A 48 12.11 -16.00 -5.04
N LYS A 49 10.89 -16.23 -4.57
CA LYS A 49 9.68 -15.96 -5.35
C LYS A 49 9.19 -14.52 -5.10
N GLY A 50 8.41 -14.01 -6.03
CA GLY A 50 7.72 -12.75 -5.83
C GLY A 50 6.51 -12.89 -4.91
N GLU A 51 5.91 -11.76 -4.55
CA GLU A 51 4.79 -11.67 -3.63
C GLU A 51 3.64 -10.86 -4.26
N LEU A 52 2.42 -11.37 -4.13
CA LEU A 52 1.20 -10.66 -4.52
C LEU A 52 0.57 -10.05 -3.29
N SER A 53 0.31 -8.74 -3.30
CA SER A 53 -0.35 -8.01 -2.23
C SER A 53 -1.68 -7.43 -2.70
N ILE A 54 -2.69 -7.47 -1.82
CA ILE A 54 -3.98 -6.80 -1.99
C ILE A 54 -4.21 -5.94 -0.76
N ILE A 55 -4.41 -4.64 -0.98
CA ILE A 55 -4.74 -3.66 0.05
C ILE A 55 -6.17 -3.18 -0.17
N GLU A 56 -6.95 -3.10 0.89
CA GLU A 56 -8.25 -2.46 0.93
C GLU A 56 -8.31 -1.50 2.11
N GLU A 57 -8.74 -0.28 1.86
CA GLU A 57 -8.97 0.79 2.84
C GLU A 57 -10.40 1.29 2.69
N ASN A 58 -11.10 1.41 3.81
CA ASN A 58 -12.51 1.83 3.78
C ASN A 58 -12.91 2.51 5.10
N ASP A 59 -13.66 3.58 5.00
CA ASP A 59 -14.15 4.34 6.15
C ASP A 59 -15.31 3.66 6.87
N SER A 60 -16.06 2.80 6.20
CA SER A 60 -17.20 2.10 6.77
C SER A 60 -16.86 0.82 7.54
N LEU A 61 -15.61 0.32 7.48
CA LEU A 61 -15.22 -0.93 8.15
C LEU A 61 -15.35 -0.86 9.68
N PHE A 62 -15.12 0.30 10.29
CA PHE A 62 -15.19 0.51 11.74
C PHE A 62 -16.01 1.74 12.15
N SER A 63 -16.63 2.41 11.21
CA SER A 63 -17.54 3.53 11.46
C SER A 63 -18.77 3.40 10.57
N ASP A 64 -19.87 4.01 10.96
CA ASP A 64 -21.07 4.14 10.11
C ASP A 64 -20.93 5.31 9.11
N SER A 65 -19.69 5.70 8.76
CA SER A 65 -19.42 6.80 7.84
C SER A 65 -19.16 6.28 6.43
N ASP A 66 -19.52 7.06 5.44
CA ASP A 66 -19.20 6.88 4.03
C ASP A 66 -18.96 8.29 3.48
N LYS A 67 -17.80 8.85 3.83
CA LYS A 67 -17.47 10.24 3.54
C LYS A 67 -15.99 10.47 3.36
N HIS A 68 -15.68 11.43 2.55
CA HIS A 68 -14.36 11.96 2.26
C HIS A 68 -13.45 10.95 1.56
N TYR A 69 -12.63 10.19 2.24
CA TYR A 69 -11.91 9.06 1.67
C TYR A 69 -12.71 7.78 1.93
N THR A 70 -13.57 7.45 0.99
CA THR A 70 -14.57 6.38 1.14
C THR A 70 -13.96 5.01 0.97
N GLN A 71 -13.13 4.84 -0.06
CA GLN A 71 -12.52 3.56 -0.39
C GLN A 71 -11.20 3.74 -1.10
N GLY A 72 -10.26 2.83 -0.84
CA GLY A 72 -9.05 2.60 -1.62
C GLY A 72 -8.77 1.11 -1.75
N ALA A 73 -8.53 0.67 -2.98
CA ALA A 73 -8.13 -0.71 -3.29
C ALA A 73 -6.86 -0.70 -4.14
N ARG A 74 -5.90 -1.58 -3.84
CA ARG A 74 -4.66 -1.73 -4.62
C ARG A 74 -4.25 -3.20 -4.68
N ALA A 75 -3.88 -3.66 -5.87
CA ALA A 75 -3.21 -4.93 -6.10
C ALA A 75 -1.80 -4.66 -6.61
N SER A 76 -0.79 -5.25 -5.99
CA SER A 76 0.62 -5.09 -6.38
C SER A 76 1.36 -6.43 -6.39
N TYR A 77 2.46 -6.47 -7.14
CA TYR A 77 3.35 -7.60 -7.23
C TYR A 77 4.80 -7.18 -6.99
N LEU A 78 5.32 -7.55 -5.83
CA LEU A 78 6.73 -7.35 -5.49
C LEU A 78 7.57 -8.47 -6.13
N SER A 79 8.57 -8.09 -6.92
CA SER A 79 9.48 -9.04 -7.56
C SER A 79 10.36 -9.77 -6.54
N ALA A 80 10.88 -10.92 -6.92
CA ALA A 80 12.10 -11.46 -6.30
C ALA A 80 13.25 -10.42 -6.37
N PRO A 81 14.33 -10.57 -5.57
CA PRO A 81 15.49 -9.71 -5.65
C PRO A 81 16.04 -9.62 -7.08
N LEU A 82 16.27 -8.40 -7.54
CA LEU A 82 16.77 -8.14 -8.88
C LEU A 82 18.29 -8.26 -8.89
N THR A 83 18.82 -9.00 -9.86
CA THR A 83 20.27 -9.14 -10.08
C THR A 83 20.73 -8.56 -11.42
N ALA A 84 19.81 -8.39 -12.38
CA ALA A 84 20.08 -7.86 -13.71
C ALA A 84 18.79 -7.43 -14.41
N GLY A 85 18.92 -6.86 -15.61
CA GLY A 85 17.84 -6.47 -16.50
C GLY A 85 17.41 -5.02 -16.32
N TRP A 86 16.53 -4.54 -17.23
CA TRP A 86 16.18 -3.12 -17.32
C TRP A 86 15.67 -2.50 -15.99
N ARG A 87 14.96 -3.29 -15.16
CA ARG A 87 14.49 -2.82 -13.84
C ARG A 87 15.66 -2.61 -12.87
N TYR A 88 16.68 -3.47 -12.92
CA TYR A 88 17.91 -3.27 -12.15
C TYR A 88 18.69 -2.05 -12.66
N ASP A 89 18.80 -1.88 -13.99
CA ASP A 89 19.53 -0.79 -14.63
C ASP A 89 18.85 0.58 -14.36
N ALA A 90 17.53 0.59 -14.12
CA ALA A 90 16.79 1.80 -13.76
C ALA A 90 17.31 2.44 -12.45
N PHE A 91 17.75 1.64 -11.46
CA PHE A 91 18.39 2.16 -10.25
C PHE A 91 19.71 2.89 -10.54
N ASP A 92 20.49 2.38 -11.48
CA ASP A 92 21.76 3.00 -11.85
C ASP A 92 21.55 4.28 -12.68
N PHE A 93 20.50 4.32 -13.50
CA PHE A 93 20.07 5.55 -14.19
C PHE A 93 19.60 6.63 -13.20
N LEU A 94 18.88 6.23 -12.15
CA LEU A 94 18.41 7.11 -11.08
C LEU A 94 19.43 7.21 -9.92
N GLY A 95 20.68 6.86 -10.16
CA GLY A 95 21.75 6.69 -9.16
C GLY A 95 21.81 7.73 -8.04
N PRO A 96 21.62 9.04 -8.29
CA PRO A 96 21.63 10.05 -7.23
C PRO A 96 20.52 9.87 -6.18
N LEU A 97 19.41 9.20 -6.54
CA LEU A 97 18.28 8.93 -5.62
C LEU A 97 18.53 7.69 -4.76
N PHE A 98 19.38 6.76 -5.20
CA PHE A 98 19.64 5.50 -4.51
C PHE A 98 21.06 5.46 -3.96
N PRO A 99 21.25 5.50 -2.62
CA PRO A 99 22.58 5.45 -2.02
C PRO A 99 23.35 4.19 -2.41
N SER A 100 24.64 4.34 -2.73
CA SER A 100 25.48 3.19 -3.01
C SER A 100 25.80 2.44 -1.69
N SER A 101 25.56 1.13 -1.67
CA SER A 101 25.89 0.23 -0.55
C SER A 101 26.38 -1.11 -1.09
N ALA A 102 27.33 -1.74 -0.38
CA ALA A 102 27.81 -3.08 -0.73
C ALA A 102 26.74 -4.15 -0.48
N ASP A 103 25.91 -3.95 0.54
CA ASP A 103 24.87 -4.90 0.99
C ASP A 103 23.48 -4.51 0.50
N ARG A 104 23.40 -3.83 -0.67
CA ARG A 104 22.12 -3.41 -1.22
C ARG A 104 21.35 -4.58 -1.80
N GLN A 105 20.05 -4.61 -1.53
CA GLN A 105 19.06 -5.43 -2.22
C GLN A 105 18.10 -4.53 -3.00
N ARG A 106 17.72 -4.93 -4.20
CA ARG A 106 16.85 -4.19 -5.11
C ARG A 106 15.67 -5.05 -5.51
N ARG A 107 14.46 -4.49 -5.42
CA ARG A 107 13.22 -5.13 -5.87
C ARG A 107 12.40 -4.12 -6.66
N PHE A 108 11.48 -4.61 -7.45
CA PHE A 108 10.51 -3.82 -8.19
C PHE A 108 9.12 -4.22 -7.74
N ASP A 109 8.35 -3.27 -7.23
CA ASP A 109 6.94 -3.46 -6.96
C ASP A 109 6.12 -2.94 -8.14
N TRP A 110 5.34 -3.81 -8.75
CA TRP A 110 4.42 -3.45 -9.81
C TRP A 110 3.03 -3.25 -9.22
N ILE A 111 2.56 -2.00 -9.18
CA ILE A 111 1.18 -1.66 -8.86
C ILE A 111 0.32 -2.02 -10.09
N VAL A 112 -0.25 -3.22 -10.07
CA VAL A 112 -1.02 -3.77 -11.18
C VAL A 112 -2.25 -2.91 -11.43
N LEU A 113 -2.97 -2.58 -10.35
CA LEU A 113 -4.16 -1.73 -10.37
C LEU A 113 -4.39 -1.13 -9.00
N GLY A 114 -4.73 0.15 -8.97
CA GLY A 114 -5.21 0.83 -7.79
C GLY A 114 -6.40 1.73 -8.11
N GLN A 115 -7.31 1.86 -7.16
CA GLN A 115 -8.42 2.80 -7.24
C GLN A 115 -8.60 3.49 -5.89
N SER A 116 -8.86 4.81 -5.93
CA SER A 116 -9.28 5.58 -4.75
C SER A 116 -10.56 6.32 -5.06
N ILE A 117 -11.50 6.30 -4.12
CA ILE A 117 -12.82 6.92 -4.24
C ILE A 117 -12.98 7.96 -3.14
N PHE A 118 -13.39 9.14 -3.54
CA PHE A 118 -13.65 10.29 -2.67
C PHE A 118 -15.08 10.78 -2.84
N THR A 119 -15.75 11.03 -1.72
CA THR A 119 -17.15 11.49 -1.71
C THR A 119 -17.33 12.63 -0.71
N PRO A 120 -18.34 13.49 -0.90
CA PRO A 120 -18.75 14.44 0.12
C PRO A 120 -19.41 13.74 1.32
N MET A 121 -19.53 14.44 2.44
CA MET A 121 -20.15 13.91 3.64
C MET A 121 -21.63 13.53 3.45
N ASN A 122 -22.36 14.27 2.63
CA ASN A 122 -23.78 13.98 2.38
C ASN A 122 -24.01 13.44 0.97
N LEU A 123 -24.10 12.12 0.87
CA LEU A 123 -24.29 11.41 -0.40
C LEU A 123 -25.67 11.63 -1.05
N LYS A 124 -26.66 12.16 -0.32
CA LYS A 124 -28.02 12.38 -0.82
C LYS A 124 -28.18 13.69 -1.61
N LEU A 125 -27.19 14.58 -1.56
CA LEU A 125 -27.25 15.86 -2.24
C LEU A 125 -26.76 15.77 -3.69
N SER A 126 -27.55 16.38 -4.61
CA SER A 126 -27.15 16.59 -6.00
C SER A 126 -27.61 17.99 -6.44
N PRO A 127 -26.69 18.97 -6.66
CA PRO A 127 -25.24 18.87 -6.45
C PRO A 127 -24.84 18.76 -4.97
N PRO A 128 -23.62 18.29 -4.66
CA PRO A 128 -23.06 18.31 -3.30
C PRO A 128 -22.96 19.74 -2.76
N SER A 129 -22.83 19.89 -1.42
CA SER A 129 -22.59 21.18 -0.79
C SER A 129 -21.40 21.91 -1.42
N ALA A 130 -21.48 23.22 -1.57
CA ALA A 130 -20.39 24.04 -2.11
C ALA A 130 -19.16 24.09 -1.17
N THR A 131 -19.36 23.81 0.12
CA THR A 131 -18.31 23.80 1.15
C THR A 131 -17.79 22.40 1.47
N ASP A 132 -18.20 21.40 0.68
CA ASP A 132 -17.76 20.03 0.84
C ASP A 132 -17.01 19.56 -0.41
N ARG A 133 -16.11 18.55 -0.21
CA ARG A 133 -15.28 18.04 -1.29
C ARG A 133 -16.12 17.49 -2.44
N PRO A 134 -15.62 17.56 -3.68
CA PRO A 134 -16.30 16.95 -4.82
C PRO A 134 -16.24 15.41 -4.75
N TYR A 135 -17.18 14.77 -5.45
CA TYR A 135 -17.00 13.36 -5.82
C TYR A 135 -15.81 13.22 -6.76
N ALA A 136 -15.03 12.18 -6.58
CA ALA A 136 -13.94 11.82 -7.49
C ALA A 136 -13.58 10.34 -7.40
N GLY A 137 -13.21 9.76 -8.53
CA GLY A 137 -12.47 8.50 -8.63
C GLY A 137 -11.09 8.75 -9.19
N TRP A 138 -10.12 7.97 -8.76
CA TRP A 138 -8.78 7.88 -9.33
C TRP A 138 -8.46 6.41 -9.58
N LEU A 139 -8.24 6.05 -10.84
CA LEU A 139 -7.82 4.70 -11.27
C LEU A 139 -6.41 4.79 -11.79
N TYR A 140 -5.51 3.93 -11.31
CA TYR A 140 -4.09 4.02 -11.62
C TYR A 140 -3.40 2.67 -11.69
N THR A 141 -2.26 2.65 -12.35
CA THR A 141 -1.25 1.60 -12.36
C THR A 141 0.12 2.24 -12.23
N GLY A 142 1.15 1.46 -11.96
CA GLY A 142 2.49 2.02 -11.86
C GLY A 142 3.52 1.03 -11.36
N GLY A 143 4.61 1.56 -10.85
CA GLY A 143 5.66 0.74 -10.28
C GLY A 143 6.57 1.52 -9.37
N GLU A 144 7.17 0.82 -8.44
CA GLU A 144 8.09 1.33 -7.46
C GLU A 144 9.42 0.58 -7.50
N LEU A 145 10.51 1.32 -7.54
CA LEU A 145 11.86 0.82 -7.35
C LEU A 145 12.19 0.88 -5.87
N LEU A 146 12.46 -0.25 -5.24
CA LEU A 146 12.77 -0.38 -3.82
C LEU A 146 14.21 -0.85 -3.63
N GLN A 147 15.02 -0.08 -2.90
CA GLN A 147 16.39 -0.47 -2.53
C GLN A 147 16.58 -0.44 -1.02
N GLU A 148 16.89 -1.59 -0.48
CA GLU A 148 17.27 -1.76 0.92
C GLU A 148 18.78 -1.78 1.07
N ASN A 149 19.31 -1.17 2.13
CA ASN A 149 20.72 -1.04 2.39
C ASN A 149 21.06 -1.59 3.79
N GLY A 150 21.66 -2.79 3.80
CA GLY A 150 22.20 -3.42 5.00
C GLY A 150 21.21 -3.66 6.14
N GLY A 151 19.91 -3.74 5.84
CA GLY A 151 18.88 -3.95 6.84
C GLY A 151 18.46 -2.70 7.63
N ASN A 152 19.07 -1.56 7.37
CA ASN A 152 18.90 -0.37 8.20
C ASN A 152 18.10 0.75 7.52
N SER A 153 18.01 0.75 6.20
CA SER A 153 17.22 1.74 5.49
C SER A 153 16.67 1.20 4.18
N LEU A 154 15.48 1.68 3.82
CA LEU A 154 14.81 1.42 2.57
C LEU A 154 14.58 2.74 1.84
N THR A 155 14.79 2.76 0.55
CA THR A 155 14.52 3.88 -0.34
C THR A 155 13.58 3.43 -1.44
N GLY A 156 12.48 4.16 -1.64
CA GLY A 156 11.48 3.95 -2.68
C GLY A 156 11.49 5.09 -3.71
N PHE A 157 11.21 4.74 -4.97
CA PHE A 157 10.85 5.68 -6.03
C PHE A 157 9.68 5.11 -6.82
N GLU A 158 8.51 5.71 -6.64
CA GLU A 158 7.23 5.27 -7.21
C GLU A 158 6.79 6.20 -8.35
N VAL A 159 6.26 5.61 -9.40
CA VAL A 159 5.59 6.30 -10.52
C VAL A 159 4.20 5.72 -10.67
N LEU A 160 3.17 6.55 -10.49
CA LEU A 160 1.77 6.19 -10.74
C LEU A 160 1.23 6.98 -11.93
N LEU A 161 0.60 6.27 -12.83
CA LEU A 161 -0.07 6.80 -14.03
C LEU A 161 -1.52 6.36 -14.04
N GLY A 162 -2.44 7.26 -14.36
CA GLY A 162 -3.85 6.90 -14.31
C GLY A 162 -4.78 7.97 -14.87
N VAL A 163 -6.00 7.94 -14.37
CA VAL A 163 -7.06 8.89 -14.74
C VAL A 163 -7.88 9.26 -13.50
N VAL A 164 -8.18 10.53 -13.36
CA VAL A 164 -9.18 11.05 -12.41
C VAL A 164 -10.47 11.34 -13.15
N GLY A 165 -11.61 11.18 -12.48
CA GLY A 165 -12.94 11.51 -12.99
C GLY A 165 -13.79 10.29 -13.40
N PRO A 166 -14.81 10.47 -14.26
CA PRO A 166 -15.74 9.39 -14.64
C PRO A 166 -15.07 8.13 -15.18
N ALA A 167 -13.98 8.26 -15.93
CA ALA A 167 -13.22 7.13 -16.46
C ALA A 167 -12.54 6.29 -15.39
N ALA A 168 -12.40 6.81 -14.17
CA ALA A 168 -11.89 6.05 -13.02
C ALA A 168 -12.94 5.11 -12.40
N LEU A 169 -14.18 5.09 -12.91
CA LEU A 169 -15.25 4.18 -12.52
C LEU A 169 -15.69 4.26 -11.04
N GLY A 170 -15.33 5.34 -10.32
CA GLY A 170 -15.65 5.48 -8.89
C GLY A 170 -17.15 5.41 -8.59
N ARG A 171 -18.00 6.04 -9.45
CA ARG A 171 -19.46 5.96 -9.36
C ARG A 171 -19.97 4.51 -9.40
N GLN A 172 -19.48 3.75 -10.38
CA GLN A 172 -19.92 2.37 -10.58
C GLN A 172 -19.56 1.51 -9.39
N VAL A 173 -18.29 1.55 -8.97
CA VAL A 173 -17.79 0.75 -7.86
C VAL A 173 -18.52 1.09 -6.56
N GLN A 174 -18.67 2.37 -6.20
CA GLN A 174 -19.38 2.75 -4.97
C GLN A 174 -20.87 2.36 -5.03
N ASN A 175 -21.55 2.65 -6.13
CA ASN A 175 -22.99 2.37 -6.23
C ASN A 175 -23.27 0.87 -6.25
N ASP A 176 -22.46 0.07 -6.92
CA ASP A 176 -22.59 -1.39 -6.94
C ASP A 176 -22.30 -1.98 -5.55
N TRP A 177 -21.28 -1.49 -4.86
CA TRP A 177 -20.99 -1.87 -3.50
C TRP A 177 -22.16 -1.58 -2.56
N HIS A 178 -22.69 -0.36 -2.62
CA HIS A 178 -23.85 0.05 -1.82
C HIS A 178 -25.07 -0.82 -2.11
N GLN A 179 -25.38 -1.05 -3.38
CA GLN A 179 -26.56 -1.79 -3.79
C GLN A 179 -26.49 -3.28 -3.45
N PHE A 180 -25.36 -3.92 -3.75
CA PHE A 180 -25.25 -5.38 -3.66
C PHE A 180 -24.71 -5.88 -2.32
N ILE A 181 -23.89 -5.10 -1.63
CA ILE A 181 -23.22 -5.51 -0.39
C ILE A 181 -23.89 -4.89 0.84
N VAL A 182 -24.12 -3.57 0.80
CA VAL A 182 -24.66 -2.82 1.96
C VAL A 182 -26.18 -2.77 1.94
N GLY A 183 -26.82 -2.79 0.77
CA GLY A 183 -28.27 -2.74 0.61
C GLY A 183 -28.84 -1.33 0.78
N ILE A 184 -28.06 -0.29 0.49
CA ILE A 184 -28.48 1.13 0.55
C ILE A 184 -28.28 1.81 -0.82
N PRO A 185 -28.96 2.95 -1.09
CA PRO A 185 -28.73 3.71 -2.31
C PRO A 185 -27.31 4.25 -2.39
N GLY A 186 -26.75 4.29 -3.58
CA GLY A 186 -25.48 4.95 -3.87
C GLY A 186 -25.56 6.47 -3.80
N GLY A 187 -24.42 7.13 -4.04
CA GLY A 187 -24.31 8.59 -4.03
C GLY A 187 -25.09 9.26 -5.15
N ALA A 188 -25.95 10.24 -4.81
CA ALA A 188 -26.80 10.94 -5.77
C ALA A 188 -26.05 12.01 -6.61
N GLY A 189 -24.91 12.48 -6.11
CA GLY A 189 -24.21 13.65 -6.68
C GLY A 189 -23.09 13.34 -7.67
N TRP A 190 -22.90 12.11 -8.09
CA TRP A 190 -21.83 11.68 -9.01
C TRP A 190 -21.80 12.39 -10.36
N ASP A 191 -22.92 12.94 -10.84
CA ASP A 191 -22.93 13.76 -12.05
C ASP A 191 -22.14 15.06 -11.91
N ASN A 192 -21.81 15.46 -10.67
CA ASN A 192 -21.03 16.64 -10.33
C ASN A 192 -19.58 16.28 -9.91
N GLN A 193 -19.09 15.10 -10.25
CA GLN A 193 -17.73 14.67 -9.93
C GLN A 193 -16.67 15.46 -10.73
N LEU A 194 -15.40 15.34 -10.33
CA LEU A 194 -14.27 15.85 -11.12
C LEU A 194 -14.34 15.32 -12.55
N LYS A 195 -13.85 16.13 -13.49
CA LYS A 195 -13.80 15.77 -14.91
C LYS A 195 -12.66 14.79 -15.19
N ASN A 196 -12.75 14.08 -16.32
CA ASN A 196 -11.67 13.22 -16.77
C ASN A 196 -10.38 14.02 -16.99
N GLU A 197 -9.30 13.55 -16.38
CA GLU A 197 -7.99 14.16 -16.47
C GLU A 197 -6.92 13.08 -16.37
N PRO A 198 -5.87 13.08 -17.23
CA PRO A 198 -4.70 12.23 -17.03
C PRO A 198 -4.07 12.52 -15.67
N ALA A 199 -3.69 11.48 -14.97
CA ALA A 199 -3.23 11.55 -13.60
C ALA A 199 -1.81 10.99 -13.48
N VAL A 200 -0.91 11.76 -12.87
CA VAL A 200 0.49 11.39 -12.62
C VAL A 200 0.84 11.72 -11.19
N ALA A 201 1.49 10.78 -10.50
CA ALA A 201 2.14 11.01 -9.23
C ALA A 201 3.53 10.35 -9.23
N LEU A 202 4.53 11.09 -8.79
CA LEU A 202 5.90 10.64 -8.60
C LEU A 202 6.21 10.78 -7.12
N SER A 203 6.59 9.69 -6.45
CA SER A 203 6.90 9.70 -5.02
C SER A 203 8.33 9.23 -4.80
N TYR A 204 9.01 9.85 -3.84
CA TYR A 204 10.29 9.41 -3.33
C TYR A 204 10.22 9.37 -1.82
N ASP A 205 10.50 8.20 -1.25
CA ASP A 205 10.41 7.98 0.18
C ASP A 205 11.66 7.29 0.73
N LYS A 206 11.88 7.50 1.99
CA LYS A 206 12.96 6.87 2.72
C LYS A 206 12.52 6.49 4.13
N HIS A 207 12.81 5.26 4.48
CA HIS A 207 12.56 4.68 5.80
C HIS A 207 13.87 4.29 6.45
N TRP A 208 13.97 4.46 7.76
CA TRP A 208 15.12 4.01 8.54
C TRP A 208 14.62 3.06 9.62
N ARG A 209 15.38 2.03 9.93
CA ARG A 209 15.08 1.13 11.03
C ARG A 209 16.03 1.42 12.19
N LEU A 210 15.47 1.85 13.30
CA LEU A 210 16.20 2.14 14.53
C LEU A 210 15.77 1.13 15.60
N GLY A 211 16.58 0.08 15.82
CA GLY A 211 16.37 -0.89 16.90
C GLY A 211 16.53 -0.21 18.24
N ILE A 212 15.56 -0.41 19.16
CA ILE A 212 15.58 0.20 20.48
C ILE A 212 15.98 -0.83 21.54
N VAL A 213 15.24 -1.93 21.62
CA VAL A 213 15.43 -2.99 22.63
C VAL A 213 14.96 -4.32 22.09
N GLU A 214 15.65 -5.39 22.51
CA GLU A 214 15.21 -6.76 22.31
C GLU A 214 15.27 -7.52 23.62
N LEU A 215 14.20 -8.20 24.01
CA LEU A 215 14.09 -8.97 25.25
C LEU A 215 13.22 -10.21 25.05
N GLY A 216 13.82 -11.40 25.25
CA GLY A 216 13.08 -12.66 25.25
C GLY A 216 12.37 -12.98 23.92
N GLY A 217 12.92 -12.58 22.77
CA GLY A 217 12.33 -12.80 21.45
C GLY A 217 11.25 -11.79 21.06
N VAL A 218 11.05 -10.75 21.86
CA VAL A 218 10.20 -9.61 21.54
C VAL A 218 11.09 -8.38 21.43
N GLY A 219 11.04 -7.70 20.30
CA GLY A 219 11.77 -6.49 20.03
C GLY A 219 10.88 -5.25 20.06
N VAL A 220 11.52 -4.10 20.20
CA VAL A 220 10.92 -2.79 19.96
C VAL A 220 11.82 -2.04 19.00
N ASP A 221 11.26 -1.47 17.96
CA ASP A 221 11.97 -0.56 17.07
C ASP A 221 11.14 0.71 16.77
N PHE A 222 11.83 1.67 16.16
CA PHE A 222 11.22 2.86 15.58
C PHE A 222 11.64 2.96 14.12
N VAL A 223 10.67 3.16 13.24
CA VAL A 223 10.88 3.35 11.80
C VAL A 223 10.45 4.76 11.43
N PRO A 224 11.36 5.76 11.51
CA PRO A 224 11.10 7.08 10.95
C PRO A 224 11.04 7.02 9.43
N GLU A 225 10.24 7.93 8.85
CA GLU A 225 10.05 8.06 7.41
C GLU A 225 10.06 9.51 6.96
N ALA A 226 10.46 9.73 5.72
CA ALA A 226 10.33 11.00 5.02
C ALA A 226 9.93 10.71 3.57
N ASP A 227 9.01 11.52 3.04
CA ASP A 227 8.36 11.31 1.76
C ASP A 227 8.16 12.65 1.05
N VAL A 228 8.32 12.65 -0.26
CA VAL A 228 7.93 13.75 -1.14
C VAL A 228 7.21 13.18 -2.35
N THR A 229 6.04 13.74 -2.63
CA THR A 229 5.24 13.40 -3.82
C THR A 229 5.04 14.64 -4.68
N ALA A 230 5.19 14.49 -5.99
CA ALA A 230 4.96 15.54 -6.98
C ALA A 230 4.14 15.01 -8.16
N GLY A 231 3.16 15.80 -8.59
CA GLY A 231 2.28 15.44 -9.71
C GLY A 231 1.02 16.29 -9.74
N ASN A 232 0.13 16.00 -10.69
CA ASN A 232 -1.16 16.69 -10.72
C ASN A 232 -2.21 16.05 -9.80
N VAL A 233 -1.96 14.84 -9.29
CA VAL A 233 -2.87 14.21 -8.30
C VAL A 233 -2.57 14.75 -6.91
N PHE A 234 -1.31 14.61 -6.48
CA PHE A 234 -0.81 15.11 -5.21
C PHE A 234 0.54 15.81 -5.39
N THR A 235 0.75 16.85 -4.62
CA THR A 235 2.07 17.43 -4.37
C THR A 235 2.18 17.77 -2.89
N TYR A 236 3.06 17.07 -2.17
CA TYR A 236 3.26 17.25 -0.73
C TYR A 236 4.67 16.79 -0.31
N GLY A 237 5.09 17.23 0.87
CA GLY A 237 6.21 16.65 1.60
C GLY A 237 5.74 16.19 2.97
N ALA A 238 6.19 15.04 3.42
CA ALA A 238 5.78 14.42 4.67
C ALA A 238 6.96 13.92 5.49
N VAL A 239 6.76 13.89 6.81
CA VAL A 239 7.65 13.26 7.77
C VAL A 239 6.82 12.55 8.81
N GLY A 240 7.27 11.37 9.22
CA GLY A 240 6.54 10.54 10.15
C GLY A 240 7.37 9.42 10.75
N GLY A 241 6.67 8.42 11.21
CA GLY A 241 7.28 7.18 11.67
C GLY A 241 6.34 6.36 12.55
N ILE A 242 6.69 5.09 12.69
CA ILE A 242 5.96 4.13 13.51
C ILE A 242 6.88 3.48 14.53
N ILE A 243 6.37 3.27 15.74
CA ILE A 243 6.96 2.37 16.74
C ILE A 243 6.33 1.00 16.55
N ARG A 244 7.17 -0.05 16.58
CA ARG A 244 6.72 -1.44 16.44
C ARG A 244 7.19 -2.26 17.62
N ILE A 245 6.37 -3.23 18.04
CA ILE A 245 6.69 -4.17 19.11
C ILE A 245 6.26 -5.59 18.70
N GLY A 246 7.18 -6.53 18.62
CA GLY A 246 6.90 -7.90 18.19
C GLY A 246 8.16 -8.73 17.97
N ASN A 247 8.03 -9.84 17.22
CA ASN A 247 9.09 -10.82 17.02
C ASN A 247 9.63 -10.92 15.59
N SER A 248 9.20 -10.04 14.68
CA SER A 248 9.61 -10.08 13.27
C SER A 248 9.77 -8.66 12.71
N LEU A 249 10.51 -7.82 13.43
CA LEU A 249 10.66 -6.40 13.11
C LEU A 249 11.69 -6.16 12.00
N ASP A 250 12.60 -7.07 11.79
CA ASP A 250 13.69 -6.98 10.82
C ASP A 250 13.30 -7.38 9.39
N THR A 251 12.09 -7.93 9.22
CA THR A 251 11.62 -8.43 7.92
C THR A 251 11.07 -7.33 6.99
N ASP A 252 10.63 -6.21 7.54
CA ASP A 252 9.98 -5.12 6.77
C ASP A 252 10.20 -3.74 7.41
N TYR A 253 9.59 -2.71 6.83
CA TYR A 253 9.64 -1.30 7.31
C TYR A 253 8.26 -0.78 7.72
N GLY A 254 7.31 -1.65 7.97
CA GLY A 254 5.93 -1.33 8.34
C GLY A 254 4.93 -1.71 7.26
N PRO A 255 3.64 -1.78 7.60
CA PRO A 255 2.60 -2.12 6.64
C PRO A 255 2.40 -0.99 5.63
N PRO A 256 2.35 -1.29 4.31
CA PRO A 256 2.07 -0.28 3.30
C PRO A 256 0.63 0.23 3.42
N ARG A 257 0.45 1.46 2.98
CA ARG A 257 -0.83 2.16 2.88
C ARG A 257 -1.02 2.73 1.48
N ILE A 258 -2.27 3.03 1.12
CA ILE A 258 -2.54 3.79 -0.10
C ILE A 258 -2.24 5.26 0.18
N ARG A 259 -1.34 5.85 -0.61
CA ARG A 259 -0.91 7.25 -0.42
C ARG A 259 -2.05 8.25 -0.72
N PRO A 260 -2.09 9.40 -0.05
CA PRO A 260 -1.19 9.83 1.01
C PRO A 260 -1.58 9.26 2.37
N GLY A 261 -0.60 8.91 3.19
CA GLY A 261 -0.76 8.36 4.54
C GLY A 261 0.54 7.79 5.06
N PRO A 262 0.69 7.60 6.40
CA PRO A 262 1.88 6.98 6.97
C PRO A 262 2.08 5.64 6.29
N SER A 263 3.16 5.53 5.54
CA SER A 263 3.35 4.39 4.65
C SER A 263 4.56 3.57 5.06
N GLY A 264 4.33 2.28 5.34
CA GLY A 264 5.36 1.29 5.08
C GLY A 264 5.45 1.04 3.58
N THR A 265 6.14 0.01 3.20
CA THR A 265 6.30 -0.42 1.82
C THR A 265 5.86 -1.86 1.66
N ASP A 266 5.66 -2.32 0.44
CA ASP A 266 5.44 -3.73 0.13
C ASP A 266 6.73 -4.58 0.32
N TRP A 267 7.86 -3.95 0.67
CA TRP A 267 9.12 -4.66 0.95
C TRP A 267 8.98 -5.64 2.12
N VAL A 268 9.31 -6.89 1.86
CA VAL A 268 9.46 -7.94 2.87
C VAL A 268 10.72 -8.75 2.55
N ASP A 269 11.55 -9.00 3.57
CA ASP A 269 12.69 -9.92 3.49
C ASP A 269 12.46 -11.13 4.41
N PRO A 270 11.86 -12.20 3.89
CA PRO A 270 11.55 -13.38 4.69
C PRO A 270 12.80 -14.13 5.17
N SER A 271 13.96 -13.93 4.55
CA SER A 271 15.22 -14.57 4.96
C SER A 271 15.67 -14.16 6.37
N ARG A 272 15.19 -13.01 6.86
CA ARG A 272 15.48 -12.50 8.21
C ARG A 272 14.51 -12.97 9.27
N ARG A 273 13.53 -13.78 8.91
CA ARG A 273 12.54 -14.26 9.87
C ARG A 273 13.13 -15.33 10.78
N SER A 274 12.97 -15.15 12.08
CA SER A 274 13.43 -16.09 13.12
C SER A 274 12.40 -17.15 13.54
N ALA A 275 11.13 -16.93 13.21
CA ALA A 275 10.02 -17.80 13.65
C ALA A 275 9.04 -18.11 12.50
N SER A 276 8.40 -19.29 12.56
CA SER A 276 7.38 -19.70 11.60
C SER A 276 6.09 -18.85 11.68
N PHE A 277 5.87 -18.15 12.79
CA PHE A 277 4.82 -17.16 12.99
C PHE A 277 5.46 -15.85 13.46
N GLY A 278 5.32 -14.83 12.63
CA GLY A 278 5.78 -13.48 12.92
C GLY A 278 4.59 -12.57 13.25
N TYR A 279 4.78 -11.66 14.19
CA TYR A 279 3.81 -10.62 14.48
C TYR A 279 4.49 -9.36 15.02
N TYR A 280 3.85 -8.23 14.82
CA TYR A 280 4.11 -7.03 15.60
C TYR A 280 2.85 -6.16 15.67
N PHE A 281 2.76 -5.41 16.77
CA PHE A 281 1.86 -4.27 16.91
C PHE A 281 2.61 -3.01 16.50
N PHE A 282 1.90 -2.06 15.90
CA PHE A 282 2.49 -0.79 15.52
C PHE A 282 1.58 0.38 15.88
N ALA A 283 2.18 1.53 16.14
CA ALA A 283 1.50 2.80 16.28
C ALA A 283 2.43 3.93 15.84
N GLY A 284 1.88 4.96 15.23
CA GLY A 284 2.67 6.08 14.77
C GLY A 284 1.83 7.16 14.12
N GLY A 285 2.51 8.04 13.40
CA GLY A 285 1.84 9.11 12.69
C GLY A 285 2.74 9.84 11.72
N GLU A 286 2.12 10.66 10.90
CA GLU A 286 2.75 11.45 9.84
C GLU A 286 2.16 12.86 9.84
N GLY A 287 3.00 13.84 9.62
CA GLY A 287 2.60 15.20 9.28
C GLY A 287 3.05 15.55 7.87
N ARG A 288 2.14 16.12 7.07
CA ARG A 288 2.47 16.53 5.71
C ARG A 288 2.03 17.94 5.39
N ALA A 289 2.89 18.62 4.60
CA ALA A 289 2.62 19.91 4.00
C ALA A 289 2.12 19.71 2.57
N VAL A 290 0.86 20.08 2.30
CA VAL A 290 0.14 19.80 1.06
C VAL A 290 0.11 21.04 0.18
N ALA A 291 0.83 21.00 -0.94
CA ALA A 291 0.80 22.03 -1.97
C ALA A 291 -0.36 21.81 -2.96
N GLN A 292 -0.64 20.55 -3.32
CA GLN A 292 -1.76 20.19 -4.22
C GLN A 292 -2.42 18.89 -3.79
N ASN A 293 -3.74 18.86 -3.93
CA ASN A 293 -4.59 17.68 -3.81
C ASN A 293 -5.78 17.85 -4.76
N ILE A 294 -5.76 17.18 -5.92
CA ILE A 294 -6.79 17.32 -6.97
C ILE A 294 -8.20 17.06 -6.44
N PHE A 295 -8.35 16.19 -5.42
CA PHE A 295 -9.63 15.84 -4.82
C PHE A 295 -10.21 16.92 -3.92
N LEU A 296 -9.44 18.01 -3.69
CA LEU A 296 -9.86 19.21 -2.95
C LEU A 296 -9.75 20.45 -3.84
N ASP A 297 -8.63 20.60 -4.57
CA ASP A 297 -8.34 21.76 -5.42
C ASP A 297 -9.14 21.75 -6.74
N GLY A 298 -9.70 20.57 -7.11
CA GLY A 298 -10.35 20.39 -8.41
C GLY A 298 -9.36 20.03 -9.53
N ASN A 299 -9.87 19.89 -10.75
CA ASN A 299 -9.07 19.52 -11.91
C ASN A 299 -7.96 20.54 -12.22
N THR A 300 -6.78 20.04 -12.58
CA THR A 300 -5.63 20.86 -12.94
C THR A 300 -5.81 21.55 -14.31
N PHE A 301 -6.39 20.83 -15.28
CA PHE A 301 -6.50 21.27 -16.66
C PHE A 301 -7.94 21.67 -17.06
N ALA A 302 -8.90 21.65 -16.13
CA ALA A 302 -10.27 22.01 -16.40
C ALA A 302 -10.92 22.66 -15.17
N HIS A 303 -11.90 23.53 -15.37
CA HIS A 303 -12.71 24.04 -14.26
C HIS A 303 -13.62 22.93 -13.71
N SER A 304 -13.56 22.70 -12.42
CA SER A 304 -14.41 21.77 -11.68
C SER A 304 -14.70 22.30 -10.28
N ARG A 305 -15.43 21.52 -9.50
CA ARG A 305 -15.68 21.84 -8.08
C ARG A 305 -14.39 21.72 -7.27
N SER A 306 -14.25 22.57 -6.28
CA SER A 306 -13.12 22.57 -5.35
C SER A 306 -13.54 23.07 -3.98
N VAL A 307 -12.69 22.88 -2.98
CA VAL A 307 -12.78 23.45 -1.64
C VAL A 307 -11.43 24.00 -1.22
N ASP A 308 -11.42 24.91 -0.24
CA ASP A 308 -10.19 25.46 0.31
C ASP A 308 -9.47 24.39 1.17
N LYS A 309 -8.40 23.80 0.65
CA LYS A 309 -7.63 22.79 1.40
C LYS A 309 -6.81 23.39 2.53
N LYS A 310 -6.57 22.59 3.56
CA LYS A 310 -5.61 22.92 4.60
C LYS A 310 -4.20 22.61 4.12
N PRO A 311 -3.23 23.51 4.38
CA PRO A 311 -1.85 23.30 3.96
C PRO A 311 -1.12 22.23 4.81
N LEU A 312 -1.62 21.93 6.00
CA LEU A 312 -1.04 20.94 6.91
C LEU A 312 -2.11 19.90 7.28
N VAL A 313 -1.75 18.64 7.12
CA VAL A 313 -2.58 17.47 7.46
C VAL A 313 -1.74 16.51 8.28
N GLY A 314 -2.33 15.94 9.31
CA GLY A 314 -1.70 14.92 10.15
C GLY A 314 -2.52 13.63 10.16
N ASP A 315 -1.83 12.51 10.16
CA ASP A 315 -2.41 11.18 10.29
C ASP A 315 -1.85 10.49 11.53
N LEU A 316 -2.69 9.74 12.23
CA LEU A 316 -2.30 8.79 13.26
C LEU A 316 -2.72 7.40 12.83
N THR A 317 -1.89 6.42 13.07
CA THR A 317 -2.18 5.02 12.72
C THR A 317 -1.82 4.09 13.87
N ALA A 318 -2.57 2.99 13.99
CA ALA A 318 -2.23 1.89 14.88
C ALA A 318 -2.78 0.57 14.32
N GLY A 319 -2.12 -0.55 14.61
CA GLY A 319 -2.58 -1.82 14.08
C GLY A 319 -1.70 -3.01 14.44
N VAL A 320 -1.87 -4.08 13.69
CA VAL A 320 -1.15 -5.34 13.84
C VAL A 320 -0.75 -5.89 12.48
N ALA A 321 0.44 -6.43 12.39
CA ALA A 321 0.93 -7.21 11.27
C ALA A 321 1.22 -8.64 11.72
N MET A 322 0.82 -9.62 10.93
CA MET A 322 1.00 -11.04 11.19
C MET A 322 1.49 -11.74 9.93
N SER A 323 2.39 -12.70 10.09
CA SER A 323 2.92 -13.48 8.98
C SER A 323 3.06 -14.95 9.35
N TRP A 324 2.81 -15.82 8.38
CA TRP A 324 2.83 -17.26 8.56
C TRP A 324 3.71 -17.95 7.52
N LYS A 325 4.74 -18.67 7.98
CA LYS A 325 5.64 -19.55 7.18
C LYS A 325 6.18 -18.92 5.89
N ASP A 326 6.39 -17.61 5.86
CA ASP A 326 6.81 -16.86 4.67
C ASP A 326 5.87 -16.95 3.46
N GLU A 327 4.70 -17.56 3.64
CA GLU A 327 3.74 -17.79 2.56
C GLU A 327 2.61 -16.77 2.56
N ILE A 328 2.17 -16.36 3.76
CA ILE A 328 1.02 -15.47 3.94
C ILE A 328 1.35 -14.37 4.95
N ARG A 329 0.95 -13.16 4.63
CA ARG A 329 0.96 -12.04 5.55
C ARG A 329 -0.42 -11.36 5.58
N PHE A 330 -0.81 -10.92 6.75
CA PHE A 330 -2.00 -10.11 7.00
C PHE A 330 -1.65 -8.92 7.87
N ASP A 331 -2.02 -7.73 7.42
CA ASP A 331 -1.91 -6.50 8.19
C ASP A 331 -3.30 -5.88 8.38
N LEU A 332 -3.56 -5.37 9.56
CA LEU A 332 -4.76 -4.61 9.89
C LEU A 332 -4.35 -3.30 10.55
N GLY A 333 -4.84 -2.18 10.04
CA GLY A 333 -4.55 -0.87 10.58
C GLY A 333 -5.77 0.02 10.65
N LEU A 334 -5.81 0.84 11.70
CA LEU A 334 -6.75 1.95 11.86
C LEU A 334 -5.99 3.24 11.60
N LEU A 335 -6.63 4.18 10.93
CA LEU A 335 -6.06 5.49 10.65
C LEU A 335 -7.06 6.58 11.03
N SER A 336 -6.56 7.64 11.66
CA SER A 336 -7.30 8.87 11.95
C SER A 336 -6.58 10.04 11.31
N ARG A 337 -7.30 10.81 10.47
CA ARG A 337 -6.79 11.94 9.70
C ARG A 337 -7.39 13.24 10.21
N THR A 338 -6.56 14.24 10.42
CA THR A 338 -7.04 15.60 10.68
C THR A 338 -7.81 16.17 9.50
N LYS A 339 -8.53 17.26 9.71
CA LYS A 339 -9.29 17.91 8.64
C LYS A 339 -8.39 18.31 7.48
N GLU A 340 -8.77 17.91 6.27
CA GLU A 340 -8.04 18.20 5.03
C GLU A 340 -8.44 19.53 4.39
N PHE A 341 -9.64 20.06 4.68
CA PHE A 341 -10.14 21.32 4.09
C PHE A 341 -10.92 22.17 5.11
N TYR A 342 -11.08 23.45 4.79
CA TYR A 342 -11.90 24.36 5.59
C TYR A 342 -13.38 24.05 5.35
N GLY A 343 -14.15 23.96 6.44
CA GLY A 343 -15.56 23.55 6.38
C GLY A 343 -15.80 22.04 6.63
N GLN A 344 -14.76 21.22 6.60
CA GLN A 344 -14.88 19.79 6.92
C GLN A 344 -15.43 19.57 8.33
N GLN A 345 -16.44 18.71 8.45
CA GLN A 345 -17.07 18.36 9.71
C GLN A 345 -16.37 17.14 10.35
N GLY A 346 -15.63 17.39 11.43
CA GLY A 346 -14.91 16.31 12.14
C GLY A 346 -13.61 15.87 11.44
N GLN A 347 -12.94 14.92 12.06
CA GLN A 347 -11.80 14.18 11.53
C GLN A 347 -12.33 12.98 10.75
N ASP A 348 -11.50 12.43 9.88
CA ASP A 348 -11.79 11.18 9.18
C ASP A 348 -11.08 10.02 9.87
N SER A 349 -11.75 8.89 9.90
CA SER A 349 -11.15 7.64 10.37
C SER A 349 -11.55 6.52 9.41
N TYR A 350 -10.59 5.71 9.07
CA TYR A 350 -10.81 4.55 8.23
C TYR A 350 -9.91 3.40 8.66
N ALA A 351 -10.28 2.21 8.24
CA ALA A 351 -9.47 1.03 8.44
C ALA A 351 -8.95 0.51 7.13
N GLY A 352 -7.84 -0.19 7.19
CA GLY A 352 -7.31 -0.89 6.04
C GLY A 352 -6.75 -2.23 6.44
N PHE A 353 -6.82 -3.16 5.51
CA PHE A 353 -6.17 -4.44 5.64
C PHE A 353 -5.36 -4.76 4.39
N ARG A 354 -4.32 -5.55 4.58
CA ARG A 354 -3.52 -6.12 3.50
C ARG A 354 -3.44 -7.63 3.65
N PHE A 355 -3.55 -8.31 2.53
CA PHE A 355 -3.16 -9.69 2.37
C PHE A 355 -2.00 -9.79 1.38
N THR A 356 -0.95 -10.52 1.75
CA THR A 356 0.19 -10.82 0.88
C THR A 356 0.38 -12.32 0.78
N PHE A 357 0.61 -12.80 -0.43
CA PHE A 357 0.84 -14.20 -0.74
C PHE A 357 2.16 -14.35 -1.51
N LYS A 358 3.00 -15.27 -1.07
CA LYS A 358 4.21 -15.66 -1.81
C LYS A 358 3.81 -16.62 -2.94
N LEU A 359 4.30 -16.34 -4.16
CA LEU A 359 3.94 -17.10 -5.37
C LEU A 359 4.95 -18.22 -5.66
#